data_15ce98199664aaf7f86ab84e145cf803
#
_entry.id   15ce98199664aaf7f86ab84e145cf803
#
_cell.length_a   1.000
_cell.length_b   1.000
_cell.length_c   1.000
_cell.angle_alpha   90.00
_cell.angle_beta   90.00
_cell.angle_gamma   90.00
#
_symmetry.space_group_name_H-M   'P 1'
#
loop_
_entity.id
_entity.type
_entity.pdbx_description
1 polymer ?
#
loop_
_entity_poly.entity_id
_entity_poly.type
_entity_poly.pdbx_seq_one_letter_code
_entity_poly.pdbx_strand_id
1 'polypeptide(L)'
;MKNGYVYFIHNKLTDAYYIGATVNYLRRIRQHLCKSRYTHGWHKDFQENTENYETGILEIISAKTDIKLAEELCERENYYYEKFRATKKMYNILKPQRSYMIGQKFTPERIEKHRKCHYGKEHTTSPNWDKLAENKQILLNYLYKNRVKK
;
A
#
# COMPACT_ATOMS: atom_id res chain seq x y z
N MET A 1 -2.23 8.01 -20.12
CA MET A 1 -2.48 6.71 -19.47
C MET A 1 -2.15 6.83 -18.00
N LYS A 2 -2.91 6.13 -17.14
CA LYS A 2 -2.67 6.09 -15.69
C LYS A 2 -2.13 4.73 -15.32
N ASN A 3 -1.14 4.69 -14.43
CA ASN A 3 -0.49 3.44 -14.02
C ASN A 3 -0.92 3.04 -12.61
N GLY A 4 -1.02 1.73 -12.41
CA GLY A 4 -1.21 1.11 -11.12
C GLY A 4 -0.26 -0.06 -10.94
N TYR A 5 -0.10 -0.52 -9.73
CA TYR A 5 0.90 -1.48 -9.32
C TYR A 5 0.27 -2.56 -8.46
N VAL A 6 0.48 -3.82 -8.80
CA VAL A 6 0.30 -4.94 -7.88
C VAL A 6 1.64 -5.23 -7.25
N TYR A 7 1.68 -5.32 -5.93
CA TYR A 7 2.92 -5.44 -5.16
C TYR A 7 2.80 -6.48 -4.05
N PHE A 8 3.94 -6.90 -3.55
CA PHE A 8 4.03 -7.78 -2.39
C PHE A 8 4.86 -7.16 -1.26
N ILE A 9 4.59 -7.62 -0.06
CA ILE A 9 5.46 -7.47 1.12
C ILE A 9 5.68 -8.89 1.64
N HIS A 10 6.93 -9.31 1.74
CA HIS A 10 7.34 -10.64 2.11
C HIS A 10 8.18 -10.61 3.38
N ASN A 11 7.81 -11.39 4.38
CA ASN A 11 8.64 -11.64 5.56
C ASN A 11 9.54 -12.84 5.28
N LYS A 12 10.85 -12.60 5.20
CA LYS A 12 11.87 -13.61 4.89
C LYS A 12 12.01 -14.67 5.97
N LEU A 13 11.66 -14.36 7.23
CA LEU A 13 11.78 -15.29 8.35
C LEU A 13 10.60 -16.26 8.41
N THR A 14 9.40 -15.79 8.14
CA THR A 14 8.18 -16.61 8.27
C THR A 14 7.66 -17.13 6.92
N ASP A 15 8.28 -16.74 5.82
CA ASP A 15 7.84 -16.94 4.43
C ASP A 15 6.38 -16.54 4.18
N ALA A 16 5.94 -15.48 4.87
CA ALA A 16 4.58 -14.97 4.77
C ALA A 16 4.51 -13.75 3.86
N TYR A 17 3.45 -13.66 3.08
CA TYR A 17 3.24 -12.62 2.05
C TYR A 17 2.01 -11.77 2.31
N TYR A 18 2.12 -10.51 1.97
CA TYR A 18 0.99 -9.62 1.75
C TYR A 18 0.97 -9.22 0.28
N ILE A 19 -0.18 -9.34 -0.37
CA ILE A 19 -0.42 -8.88 -1.74
C ILE A 19 -1.34 -7.66 -1.69
N GLY A 20 -1.04 -6.64 -2.46
CA GLY A 20 -1.84 -5.43 -2.52
C GLY A 20 -1.75 -4.73 -3.88
N ALA A 21 -2.73 -3.88 -4.16
CA ALA A 21 -2.75 -3.05 -5.35
C ALA A 21 -2.83 -1.56 -4.99
N THR A 22 -2.22 -0.71 -5.81
CA THR A 22 -2.20 0.74 -5.59
C THR A 22 -1.86 1.51 -6.85
N VAL A 23 -2.31 2.75 -6.94
CA VAL A 23 -1.89 3.70 -7.98
C VAL A 23 -0.59 4.44 -7.64
N ASN A 24 -0.12 4.34 -6.40
CA ASN A 24 1.13 4.97 -5.97
C ASN A 24 1.88 4.05 -4.99
N TYR A 25 2.80 3.27 -5.53
CA TYR A 25 3.56 2.26 -4.79
C TYR A 25 4.33 2.83 -3.61
N LEU A 26 5.11 3.90 -3.81
CA LEU A 26 5.94 4.48 -2.76
C LEU A 26 5.10 5.04 -1.59
N ARG A 27 4.01 5.74 -1.92
CA ARG A 27 3.08 6.24 -0.91
C ARG A 27 2.45 5.09 -0.12
N ARG A 28 2.12 3.98 -0.80
CA ARG A 28 1.49 2.82 -0.16
C ARG A 28 2.45 2.12 0.80
N ILE A 29 3.69 1.91 0.42
CA ILE A 29 4.71 1.32 1.32
C ILE A 29 4.93 2.21 2.54
N ARG A 30 5.04 3.53 2.37
CA ARG A 30 5.12 4.46 3.51
C ARG A 30 3.92 4.38 4.44
N GLN A 31 2.72 4.15 3.90
CA GLN A 31 1.51 3.96 4.71
C GLN A 31 1.59 2.70 5.56
N HIS A 32 2.12 1.60 5.05
CA HIS A 32 2.35 0.38 5.82
C HIS A 32 3.37 0.57 6.95
N LEU A 33 4.36 1.41 6.74
CA LEU A 33 5.38 1.77 7.74
C LEU A 33 4.92 2.85 8.74
N CYS A 34 3.73 3.43 8.54
CA CYS A 34 3.21 4.51 9.38
C CYS A 34 2.64 3.97 10.71
N LYS A 35 3.35 4.20 11.81
CA LYS A 35 2.97 3.73 13.16
C LYS A 35 1.61 4.24 13.64
N SER A 36 1.20 5.44 13.23
CA SER A 36 -0.09 6.01 13.60
C SER A 36 -1.29 5.35 12.91
N ARG A 37 -1.06 4.65 11.80
CA ARG A 37 -2.13 4.03 11.00
C ARG A 37 -2.31 2.55 11.31
N TYR A 38 -1.21 1.84 11.54
CA TYR A 38 -1.20 0.41 11.77
C TYR A 38 -0.41 0.10 13.03
N THR A 39 -1.10 -0.21 14.11
CA THR A 39 -0.51 -0.37 15.45
C THR A 39 -0.39 -1.84 15.87
N HIS A 40 -0.91 -2.77 15.08
CA HIS A 40 -1.00 -4.18 15.46
C HIS A 40 -0.60 -5.14 14.34
N GLY A 41 -0.37 -6.38 14.73
CA GLY A 41 -0.11 -7.50 13.84
C GLY A 41 1.20 -7.36 13.06
N TRP A 42 1.23 -7.91 11.85
CA TRP A 42 2.41 -7.93 11.00
C TRP A 42 2.91 -6.55 10.58
N HIS A 43 2.04 -5.55 10.57
CA HIS A 43 2.45 -4.16 10.27
C HIS A 43 3.40 -3.61 11.34
N LYS A 44 3.14 -3.92 12.62
CA LYS A 44 4.02 -3.52 13.70
C LYS A 44 5.39 -4.19 13.56
N ASP A 45 5.41 -5.49 13.27
CA ASP A 45 6.66 -6.21 13.01
C ASP A 45 7.40 -5.66 11.80
N PHE A 46 6.72 -5.35 10.70
CA PHE A 46 7.30 -4.70 9.52
C PHE A 46 7.91 -3.33 9.83
N GLN A 47 7.30 -2.57 10.73
CA GLN A 47 7.79 -1.24 11.15
C GLN A 47 9.03 -1.32 12.05
N GLU A 48 9.12 -2.35 12.86
CA GLU A 48 10.20 -2.55 13.85
C GLU A 48 11.38 -3.32 13.28
N ASN A 49 11.14 -4.25 12.34
CA ASN A 49 12.12 -5.21 11.81
C ASN A 49 12.14 -5.17 10.27
N THR A 50 12.30 -4.00 9.68
CA THR A 50 12.27 -3.79 8.21
C THR A 50 13.30 -4.61 7.46
N GLU A 51 14.43 -4.96 8.06
CA GLU A 51 15.50 -5.77 7.48
C GLU A 51 15.06 -7.22 7.19
N ASN A 52 14.04 -7.70 7.91
CA ASN A 52 13.48 -9.04 7.71
C ASN A 52 12.44 -9.08 6.57
N TYR A 53 12.13 -7.93 6.00
CA TYR A 53 11.11 -7.81 4.98
C TYR A 53 11.69 -7.43 3.62
N GLU A 54 11.00 -7.87 2.60
CA GLU A 54 11.25 -7.57 1.21
C GLU A 54 9.97 -7.05 0.56
N THR A 55 10.07 -6.02 -0.26
CA THR A 55 8.92 -5.50 -1.01
C THR A 55 9.27 -5.40 -2.49
N GLY A 56 8.29 -5.64 -3.35
CA GLY A 56 8.50 -5.54 -4.78
C GLY A 56 7.21 -5.37 -5.56
N ILE A 57 7.36 -4.99 -6.81
CA ILE A 57 6.25 -4.86 -7.76
C ILE A 57 6.15 -6.17 -8.53
N LEU A 58 4.97 -6.78 -8.52
CA LEU A 58 4.64 -7.99 -9.29
C LEU A 58 4.24 -7.63 -10.72
N GLU A 59 3.43 -6.57 -10.86
CA GLU A 59 2.91 -6.16 -12.17
C GLU A 59 2.61 -4.66 -12.19
N ILE A 60 2.79 -4.05 -13.37
CA ILE A 60 2.39 -2.66 -13.66
C ILE A 60 1.25 -2.70 -14.67
N ILE A 61 0.15 -2.08 -14.32
CA ILE A 61 -1.08 -2.03 -15.12
C ILE A 61 -1.29 -0.60 -15.58
N SER A 62 -1.66 -0.43 -16.84
CA SER A 62 -1.91 0.89 -17.43
C SER A 62 -3.29 0.95 -18.06
N ALA A 63 -4.11 1.93 -17.67
CA ALA A 63 -5.44 2.13 -18.24
C ALA A 63 -5.70 3.60 -18.59
N LYS A 64 -6.71 3.82 -19.45
CA LYS A 64 -7.10 5.18 -19.89
C LYS A 64 -7.92 5.91 -18.82
N THR A 65 -8.69 5.18 -18.02
CA THR A 65 -9.59 5.74 -17.01
C THR A 65 -9.32 5.16 -15.63
N ASP A 66 -9.65 5.90 -14.58
CA ASP A 66 -9.50 5.44 -13.18
C ASP A 66 -10.39 4.21 -12.89
N ILE A 67 -11.58 4.18 -13.48
CA ILE A 67 -12.53 3.07 -13.28
C ILE A 67 -11.92 1.78 -13.85
N LYS A 68 -11.47 1.82 -15.11
CA LYS A 68 -10.87 0.66 -15.77
C LYS A 68 -9.58 0.22 -15.06
N LEU A 69 -8.74 1.17 -14.66
CA LEU A 69 -7.54 0.88 -13.88
C LEU A 69 -7.87 0.17 -12.56
N ALA A 70 -8.92 0.61 -11.87
CA ALA A 70 -9.33 0.00 -10.61
C ALA A 70 -9.89 -1.43 -10.80
N GLU A 71 -10.61 -1.66 -11.89
CA GLU A 71 -11.10 -3.00 -12.25
C GLU A 71 -9.95 -3.96 -12.52
N GLU A 72 -9.04 -3.57 -13.40
CA GLU A 72 -7.87 -4.36 -13.76
C GLU A 72 -6.95 -4.60 -12.56
N LEU A 73 -6.73 -3.58 -11.71
CA LEU A 73 -5.96 -3.74 -10.47
C LEU A 73 -6.59 -4.77 -9.53
N CYS A 74 -7.91 -4.72 -9.35
CA CYS A 74 -8.62 -5.66 -8.49
C CYS A 74 -8.55 -7.11 -9.04
N GLU A 75 -8.70 -7.30 -10.35
CA GLU A 75 -8.58 -8.60 -11.00
C GLU A 75 -7.17 -9.17 -10.84
N ARG A 76 -6.14 -8.35 -11.08
CA ARG A 76 -4.75 -8.78 -10.99
C ARG A 76 -4.30 -9.02 -9.54
N GLU A 77 -4.75 -8.19 -8.60
CA GLU A 77 -4.52 -8.41 -7.16
C GLU A 77 -5.14 -9.74 -6.71
N ASN A 78 -6.38 -10.03 -7.11
CA ASN A 78 -7.03 -11.32 -6.84
C ASN A 78 -6.28 -12.50 -7.45
N TYR A 79 -5.82 -12.37 -8.69
CA TYR A 79 -5.03 -13.41 -9.36
C TYR A 79 -3.76 -13.76 -8.57
N TYR A 80 -2.98 -12.75 -8.17
CA TYR A 80 -1.77 -12.98 -7.38
C TYR A 80 -2.08 -13.46 -5.97
N TYR A 81 -3.14 -12.95 -5.35
CA TYR A 81 -3.59 -13.42 -4.04
C TYR A 81 -3.90 -14.92 -4.06
N GLU A 82 -4.70 -15.40 -5.00
CA GLU A 82 -5.02 -16.83 -5.10
C GLU A 82 -3.79 -17.67 -5.44
N LYS A 83 -2.92 -17.20 -6.32
CA LYS A 83 -1.69 -17.88 -6.68
C LYS A 83 -0.76 -18.05 -5.48
N PHE A 84 -0.57 -17.01 -4.67
CA PHE A 84 0.30 -17.07 -3.50
C PHE A 84 -0.35 -17.85 -2.36
N ARG A 85 -1.64 -17.68 -2.14
CA ARG A 85 -2.39 -18.41 -1.10
C ARG A 85 -2.31 -19.92 -1.26
N ALA A 86 -2.22 -20.43 -2.47
CA ALA A 86 -2.14 -21.86 -2.73
C ALA A 86 -0.85 -22.51 -2.17
N THR A 87 0.23 -21.75 -2.03
CA THR A 87 1.55 -22.29 -1.66
C THR A 87 2.24 -21.56 -0.51
N LYS A 88 1.74 -20.39 -0.09
CA LYS A 88 2.38 -19.50 0.87
C LYS A 88 1.45 -19.08 1.99
N LYS A 89 2.03 -18.73 3.14
CA LYS A 89 1.31 -18.10 4.23
C LYS A 89 0.98 -16.65 3.85
N MET A 90 -0.28 -16.22 4.10
CA MET A 90 -0.74 -14.89 3.73
C MET A 90 -1.03 -14.03 4.96
N TYR A 91 -0.64 -12.76 4.88
CA TYR A 91 -1.05 -11.72 5.83
C TYR A 91 -2.40 -11.08 5.48
N ASN A 92 -2.86 -11.26 4.24
CA ASN A 92 -4.18 -10.79 3.83
C ASN A 92 -5.26 -11.55 4.60
N ILE A 93 -6.04 -10.83 5.41
CA ILE A 93 -7.16 -11.40 6.17
C ILE A 93 -8.37 -11.60 5.25
N LEU A 94 -8.59 -10.64 4.36
CA LEU A 94 -9.71 -10.65 3.42
C LEU A 94 -9.21 -10.76 1.99
N LYS A 95 -10.02 -11.45 1.17
CA LYS A 95 -9.82 -11.45 -0.29
C LYS A 95 -9.92 -10.02 -0.82
N PRO A 96 -9.04 -9.61 -1.74
CA PRO A 96 -9.13 -8.31 -2.39
C PRO A 96 -10.51 -8.07 -3.00
N GLN A 97 -11.06 -6.90 -2.74
CA GLN A 97 -12.36 -6.49 -3.26
C GLN A 97 -12.25 -5.14 -3.94
N ARG A 98 -12.95 -4.97 -5.06
CA ARG A 98 -13.02 -3.66 -5.71
C ARG A 98 -13.62 -2.63 -4.75
N SER A 99 -12.96 -1.49 -4.62
CA SER A 99 -13.54 -0.35 -3.93
C SER A 99 -14.68 0.24 -4.77
N TYR A 100 -15.93 0.05 -4.33
CA TYR A 100 -17.10 0.66 -4.96
C TYR A 100 -17.16 2.19 -4.84
N MET A 101 -16.21 2.78 -4.11
CA MET A 101 -16.06 4.26 -4.03
C MET A 101 -15.35 4.85 -5.26
N ILE A 102 -14.65 4.03 -6.06
CA ILE A 102 -13.94 4.49 -7.24
C ILE A 102 -14.95 4.82 -8.35
N GLY A 103 -14.88 6.06 -8.85
CA GLY A 103 -15.78 6.58 -9.88
C GLY A 103 -17.12 7.12 -9.37
N GLN A 104 -17.42 7.04 -8.08
CA GLN A 104 -18.58 7.71 -7.52
C GLN A 104 -18.33 9.22 -7.40
N LYS A 105 -19.22 10.02 -7.94
CA LYS A 105 -19.27 11.44 -7.66
C LYS A 105 -19.96 11.65 -6.32
N PHE A 106 -19.26 12.24 -5.36
CA PHE A 106 -19.87 12.61 -4.09
C PHE A 106 -20.80 13.79 -4.26
N THR A 107 -21.97 13.78 -3.59
CA THR A 107 -22.85 14.93 -3.54
C THR A 107 -22.15 16.08 -2.81
N PRO A 108 -22.50 17.36 -3.15
CA PRO A 108 -21.93 18.52 -2.45
C PRO A 108 -22.07 18.43 -0.92
N GLU A 109 -23.21 17.95 -0.43
CA GLU A 109 -23.47 17.75 1.00
C GLU A 109 -22.52 16.75 1.64
N ARG A 110 -22.22 15.63 0.95
CA ARG A 110 -21.29 14.61 1.43
C ARG A 110 -19.85 15.14 1.44
N ILE A 111 -19.48 15.95 0.44
CA ILE A 111 -18.18 16.62 0.39
C ILE A 111 -18.06 17.59 1.56
N GLU A 112 -19.09 18.41 1.82
CA GLU A 112 -19.09 19.40 2.89
C GLU A 112 -19.09 18.72 4.29
N LYS A 113 -19.85 17.64 4.48
CA LYS A 113 -19.81 16.84 5.70
C LYS A 113 -18.43 16.27 5.97
N HIS A 114 -17.78 15.74 4.93
CA HIS A 114 -16.42 15.20 5.03
C HIS A 114 -15.41 16.30 5.36
N ARG A 115 -15.55 17.45 4.75
CA ARG A 115 -14.75 18.65 5.00
C ARG A 115 -14.87 19.11 6.45
N LYS A 116 -16.10 19.26 6.99
CA LYS A 116 -16.33 19.64 8.38
C LYS A 116 -15.74 18.64 9.39
N CYS A 117 -15.80 17.34 9.11
CA CYS A 117 -15.19 16.32 9.97
C CYS A 117 -13.66 16.40 10.01
N HIS A 118 -12.99 16.92 8.97
CA HIS A 118 -11.54 17.00 8.89
C HIS A 118 -10.97 18.37 9.29
N TYR A 119 -11.71 19.47 9.08
CA TYR A 119 -11.24 20.82 9.40
C TYR A 119 -11.39 21.24 10.87
N GLY A 120 -12.11 20.47 11.68
CA GLY A 120 -12.31 20.77 13.11
C GLY A 120 -11.31 20.10 14.06
N LYS A 121 -10.36 19.33 13.56
CA LYS A 121 -9.32 18.72 14.39
C LYS A 121 -8.01 19.42 14.09
N GLU A 122 -7.53 20.22 15.04
CA GLU A 122 -6.15 20.68 15.03
C GLU A 122 -5.26 19.45 14.90
N HIS A 123 -4.53 19.33 13.80
CA HIS A 123 -3.47 18.35 13.64
C HIS A 123 -2.32 18.78 14.54
N THR A 124 -2.40 18.41 15.82
CA THR A 124 -1.41 18.74 16.87
C THR A 124 -0.11 17.96 16.73
N THR A 125 0.06 17.16 15.70
CA THR A 125 1.32 16.48 15.41
C THR A 125 1.84 16.92 14.05
N SER A 126 2.67 17.95 14.09
CA SER A 126 3.63 18.20 13.02
C SER A 126 4.41 16.91 12.75
N PRO A 127 4.44 16.36 11.53
CA PRO A 127 5.27 15.19 11.25
C PRO A 127 6.70 15.54 11.65
N ASN A 128 7.35 14.67 12.42
CA ASN A 128 8.78 14.84 12.69
C ASN A 128 9.52 14.58 11.37
N TRP A 129 9.84 15.66 10.66
CA TRP A 129 10.46 15.64 9.34
C TRP A 129 11.83 14.97 9.36
N ASP A 130 12.53 14.96 10.51
CA ASP A 130 13.83 14.34 10.67
C ASP A 130 13.71 12.81 10.63
N LYS A 131 12.72 12.24 11.33
CA LYS A 131 12.38 10.80 11.20
C LYS A 131 11.87 10.42 9.83
N LEU A 132 11.19 11.35 9.13
CA LEU A 132 10.74 11.12 7.76
C LEU A 132 11.93 11.08 6.79
N ALA A 133 12.98 11.88 7.04
CA ALA A 133 14.21 11.87 6.25
C ALA A 133 14.99 10.56 6.41
N GLU A 134 15.11 10.03 7.64
CA GLU A 134 15.72 8.73 7.92
C GLU A 134 14.95 7.59 7.22
N ASN A 135 13.63 7.56 7.36
CA ASN A 135 12.79 6.56 6.69
C ASN A 135 12.84 6.69 5.17
N LYS A 136 13.01 7.90 4.64
CA LYS A 136 13.20 8.15 3.20
C LYS A 136 14.53 7.58 2.72
N GLN A 137 15.59 7.70 3.51
CA GLN A 137 16.91 7.18 3.17
C GLN A 137 16.92 5.65 3.20
N ILE A 138 16.28 5.03 4.19
CA ILE A 138 16.11 3.57 4.26
C ILE A 138 15.35 3.07 3.03
N LEU A 139 14.26 3.74 2.66
CA LEU A 139 13.45 3.40 1.49
C LEU A 139 14.24 3.58 0.18
N LEU A 140 15.01 4.66 0.05
CA LEU A 140 15.86 4.92 -1.12
C LEU A 140 16.97 3.87 -1.23
N ASN A 141 17.65 3.54 -0.13
CA ASN A 141 18.68 2.51 -0.10
C ASN A 141 18.12 1.14 -0.48
N TYR A 142 16.89 0.83 -0.03
CA TYR A 142 16.19 -0.39 -0.40
C TYR A 142 15.86 -0.45 -1.89
N LEU A 143 15.36 0.65 -2.46
CA LEU A 143 15.04 0.76 -3.89
C LEU A 143 16.30 0.70 -4.76
N TYR A 144 17.43 1.27 -4.31
CA TYR A 144 18.70 1.20 -5.02
C TYR A 144 19.29 -0.22 -5.01
N LYS A 145 19.27 -0.93 -3.86
CA LYS A 145 19.76 -2.32 -3.77
C LYS A 145 19.02 -3.28 -4.70
N ASN A 146 17.74 -3.04 -4.96
CA ASN A 146 16.93 -3.90 -5.83
C ASN A 146 16.96 -3.50 -7.31
N ARG A 147 17.50 -2.30 -7.67
CA ARG A 147 17.72 -1.87 -9.05
C ARG A 147 18.98 -2.47 -9.70
N VAL A 148 19.92 -2.92 -8.90
CA VAL A 148 21.23 -3.42 -9.38
C VAL A 148 21.23 -4.92 -9.73
N LYS A 149 20.09 -5.61 -9.52
CA LYS A 149 19.91 -7.02 -9.92
C LYS A 149 19.01 -7.14 -11.14
N LYS A 150 19.45 -6.58 -12.27
CA LYS A 150 18.97 -6.94 -13.61
C LYS A 150 20.17 -7.31 -14.45
#